data_2b92a2bed25e346d9fe3c60177888d51
#
_entry.id   2b92a2bed25e346d9fe3c60177888d51
#
_cell.length_a   1.000
_cell.length_b   1.000
_cell.length_c   1.000
_cell.angle_alpha   90.00
_cell.angle_beta   90.00
_cell.angle_gamma   90.00
#
_symmetry.space_group_name_H-M   'P 1'
#
loop_
_entity.id
_entity.type
_entity.pdbx_description
1 polymer ?
#
loop_
_entity_poly.entity_id
_entity_poly.type
_entity_poly.pdbx_seq_one_letter_code
_entity_poly.pdbx_strand_id
1 'polypeptide(L)'
;MAALPAQLAISTPAHAVETFHTCTGFIDSIPTTISTQGTWCLRNNVSTSITSGAAITIATNNVTIDCNDFKIGGLGAGVNTNTSGIYASYKLNATIRNCSIRGFRTGINLGSADAAVVQDNRLDQNTYRGISVSGNGTLIQRNQVNDTGAGPAAITEVSAIYTSGSTTVEDNIVQNVIASNGTNVSVYGFQITSGVGSSVSRNIARNLVANGTGGSYGIYTSNGLKAFITGNRVAVTNANGIGIRCNASNGSAKDNITWGFSTGIDSGCYNDGGNTSH
;
A
#
# COMPACT_ATOMS: atom_id res chain seq x y z
N MET A 1 -29.09 -60.25 -4.53
CA MET A 1 -27.96 -59.39 -4.20
C MET A 1 -28.45 -57.95 -4.24
N ALA A 2 -28.63 -57.31 -3.11
CA ALA A 2 -29.07 -55.92 -3.04
C ALA A 2 -27.84 -55.03 -2.89
N ALA A 3 -27.67 -54.09 -3.81
CA ALA A 3 -26.58 -53.11 -3.78
C ALA A 3 -26.88 -52.02 -2.72
N LEU A 4 -25.96 -51.82 -1.78
CA LEU A 4 -26.00 -50.69 -0.83
C LEU A 4 -25.69 -49.38 -1.57
N PRO A 5 -26.42 -48.31 -1.31
CA PRO A 5 -26.09 -46.98 -1.86
C PRO A 5 -24.80 -46.42 -1.15
N ALA A 6 -23.86 -45.96 -1.99
CA ALA A 6 -22.68 -45.24 -1.50
C ALA A 6 -23.11 -43.88 -0.93
N GLN A 7 -22.87 -43.65 0.35
CA GLN A 7 -23.00 -42.32 0.96
C GLN A 7 -21.81 -41.43 0.58
N LEU A 8 -22.08 -40.36 -0.18
CA LEU A 8 -21.12 -39.27 -0.35
C LEU A 8 -20.94 -38.54 0.98
N ALA A 9 -19.76 -38.66 1.57
CA ALA A 9 -19.38 -37.82 2.69
C ALA A 9 -19.11 -36.38 2.17
N ILE A 10 -19.99 -35.46 2.49
CA ILE A 10 -19.77 -34.03 2.27
C ILE A 10 -18.74 -33.58 3.32
N SER A 11 -17.48 -33.38 2.90
CA SER A 11 -16.47 -32.74 3.74
C SER A 11 -16.84 -31.27 3.91
N THR A 12 -17.26 -30.85 5.09
CA THR A 12 -17.37 -29.44 5.44
C THR A 12 -15.95 -28.84 5.39
N PRO A 13 -15.75 -27.67 4.73
CA PRO A 13 -14.45 -27.02 4.78
C PRO A 13 -14.09 -26.74 6.24
N ALA A 14 -12.92 -27.22 6.67
CA ALA A 14 -12.37 -26.87 7.97
C ALA A 14 -12.05 -25.37 7.94
N HIS A 15 -12.88 -24.55 8.59
CA HIS A 15 -12.49 -23.20 8.92
C HIS A 15 -11.36 -23.32 9.94
N ALA A 16 -10.18 -22.81 9.60
CA ALA A 16 -9.11 -22.64 10.57
C ALA A 16 -9.69 -21.83 11.74
N VAL A 17 -9.64 -22.40 12.93
CA VAL A 17 -10.02 -21.66 14.14
C VAL A 17 -8.97 -20.60 14.34
N GLU A 18 -9.31 -19.33 14.05
CA GLU A 18 -8.44 -18.21 14.31
C GLU A 18 -8.17 -18.12 15.81
N THR A 19 -6.91 -18.21 16.18
CA THR A 19 -6.52 -18.16 17.59
C THR A 19 -6.30 -16.70 18.00
N PHE A 20 -7.26 -16.10 18.70
CA PHE A 20 -7.17 -14.74 19.26
C PHE A 20 -6.35 -14.66 20.57
N HIS A 21 -5.52 -15.65 20.87
CA HIS A 21 -4.80 -15.74 22.14
C HIS A 21 -3.79 -14.61 22.37
N THR A 22 -3.37 -13.91 21.34
CA THR A 22 -2.40 -12.81 21.45
C THR A 22 -3.03 -11.43 21.46
N CYS A 23 -4.36 -11.33 21.35
CA CYS A 23 -5.05 -10.04 21.29
C CYS A 23 -5.20 -9.43 22.68
N THR A 24 -4.72 -8.20 22.84
CA THR A 24 -4.95 -7.38 24.05
C THR A 24 -6.40 -6.89 24.12
N GLY A 25 -7.01 -6.64 22.96
CA GLY A 25 -8.39 -6.22 22.83
C GLY A 25 -8.93 -6.40 21.43
N PHE A 26 -10.22 -6.12 21.26
CA PHE A 26 -10.92 -6.30 19.99
C PHE A 26 -11.45 -4.98 19.43
N ILE A 27 -11.48 -4.89 18.12
CA ILE A 27 -12.07 -3.80 17.36
C ILE A 27 -13.38 -4.32 16.78
N ASP A 28 -14.50 -4.04 17.45
CA ASP A 28 -15.81 -4.55 17.06
C ASP A 28 -16.63 -3.56 16.24
N SER A 29 -16.25 -2.28 16.28
CA SER A 29 -16.93 -1.20 15.55
C SER A 29 -15.96 -0.08 15.20
N ILE A 30 -16.30 0.69 14.16
CA ILE A 30 -15.57 1.87 13.71
C ILE A 30 -16.54 3.04 13.48
N PRO A 31 -16.13 4.32 13.71
CA PRO A 31 -14.77 4.75 14.06
C PRO A 31 -14.40 4.43 15.51
N THR A 32 -13.10 4.16 15.75
CA THR A 32 -12.57 3.87 17.08
C THR A 32 -11.16 4.43 17.27
N THR A 33 -10.77 4.61 18.54
CA THR A 33 -9.43 5.07 18.92
C THR A 33 -8.78 4.08 19.85
N ILE A 34 -7.57 3.64 19.51
CA ILE A 34 -6.73 2.74 20.30
C ILE A 34 -5.77 3.57 21.14
N SER A 35 -5.99 3.61 22.45
CA SER A 35 -5.23 4.41 23.40
C SER A 35 -4.33 3.58 24.33
N THR A 36 -4.36 2.27 24.25
CA THR A 36 -3.53 1.35 25.03
C THR A 36 -2.64 0.52 24.12
N GLN A 37 -1.42 0.24 24.57
CA GLN A 37 -0.46 -0.59 23.85
C GLN A 37 -0.93 -2.04 23.72
N GLY A 38 -0.37 -2.76 22.75
CA GLY A 38 -0.62 -4.18 22.57
C GLY A 38 -1.22 -4.52 21.21
N THR A 39 -1.71 -5.75 21.08
CA THR A 39 -2.31 -6.26 19.83
C THR A 39 -3.82 -6.12 19.87
N TRP A 40 -4.36 -5.36 18.93
CA TRP A 40 -5.79 -5.12 18.75
C TRP A 40 -6.28 -5.85 17.51
N CYS A 41 -7.22 -6.73 17.69
CA CYS A 41 -7.66 -7.65 16.65
C CYS A 41 -9.08 -7.36 16.15
N LEU A 42 -9.30 -7.52 14.84
CA LEU A 42 -10.65 -7.68 14.32
C LEU A 42 -11.08 -9.15 14.46
N ARG A 43 -12.36 -9.35 14.69
CA ARG A 43 -13.02 -10.67 14.70
C ARG A 43 -14.25 -10.74 13.80
N ASN A 44 -14.53 -9.64 13.10
CA ASN A 44 -15.56 -9.55 12.07
C ASN A 44 -15.24 -8.40 11.10
N ASN A 45 -15.95 -8.36 9.97
CA ASN A 45 -15.89 -7.24 9.06
C ASN A 45 -16.54 -6.00 9.69
N VAL A 46 -15.87 -4.86 9.59
CA VAL A 46 -16.38 -3.57 10.04
C VAL A 46 -16.47 -2.57 8.89
N SER A 47 -17.43 -1.66 8.93
CA SER A 47 -17.60 -0.64 7.90
C SER A 47 -18.11 0.67 8.47
N THR A 48 -17.82 1.78 7.74
CA THR A 48 -18.26 3.12 8.10
C THR A 48 -18.57 3.94 6.85
N SER A 49 -19.35 5.00 7.03
CA SER A 49 -19.64 6.01 6.00
C SER A 49 -19.16 7.40 6.39
N ILE A 50 -18.25 7.52 7.36
CA ILE A 50 -17.67 8.82 7.73
C ILE A 50 -16.94 9.44 6.55
N THR A 51 -17.05 10.75 6.40
CA THR A 51 -16.43 11.49 5.28
C THR A 51 -15.15 12.22 5.66
N SER A 52 -14.79 12.24 6.95
CA SER A 52 -13.56 12.84 7.49
C SER A 52 -13.02 12.06 8.68
N GLY A 53 -11.75 12.23 9.03
CA GLY A 53 -11.10 11.54 10.13
C GLY A 53 -10.58 10.16 9.74
N ALA A 54 -10.67 9.19 10.65
CA ALA A 54 -10.18 7.83 10.41
C ALA A 54 -11.15 6.78 10.99
N ALA A 55 -11.19 5.61 10.34
CA ALA A 55 -11.96 4.49 10.86
C ALA A 55 -11.30 3.91 12.12
N ILE A 56 -9.97 3.76 12.13
CA ILE A 56 -9.20 3.38 13.32
C ILE A 56 -8.10 4.40 13.53
N THR A 57 -8.06 5.03 14.71
CA THR A 57 -6.99 5.93 15.12
C THR A 57 -6.11 5.26 16.17
N ILE A 58 -4.81 5.19 15.92
CA ILE A 58 -3.80 4.75 16.89
C ILE A 58 -3.32 5.97 17.64
N ALA A 59 -3.63 6.06 18.94
CA ALA A 59 -3.31 7.20 19.78
C ALA A 59 -2.13 6.96 20.75
N THR A 60 -1.52 5.77 20.72
CA THR A 60 -0.38 5.42 21.57
C THR A 60 0.70 4.66 20.79
N ASN A 61 1.90 4.51 21.34
CA ASN A 61 3.00 3.75 20.76
C ASN A 61 2.80 2.23 20.96
N ASN A 62 3.59 1.42 20.26
CA ASN A 62 3.67 -0.03 20.44
C ASN A 62 2.30 -0.73 20.25
N VAL A 63 1.58 -0.37 19.18
CA VAL A 63 0.28 -0.94 18.84
C VAL A 63 0.42 -1.82 17.61
N THR A 64 -0.08 -3.04 17.69
CA THR A 64 -0.33 -3.90 16.55
C THR A 64 -1.83 -3.93 16.23
N ILE A 65 -2.21 -3.61 15.01
CA ILE A 65 -3.54 -3.90 14.47
C ILE A 65 -3.41 -5.17 13.64
N ASP A 66 -4.08 -6.22 14.07
CA ASP A 66 -4.21 -7.48 13.34
C ASP A 66 -5.66 -7.68 12.93
N CYS A 67 -5.91 -7.56 11.63
CA CYS A 67 -7.28 -7.69 11.15
C CYS A 67 -7.73 -9.13 10.93
N ASN A 68 -6.83 -10.13 11.07
CA ASN A 68 -7.16 -11.54 10.81
C ASN A 68 -7.90 -11.74 9.48
N ASP A 69 -7.45 -11.06 8.41
CA ASP A 69 -8.05 -10.99 7.08
C ASP A 69 -9.46 -10.36 7.01
N PHE A 70 -10.01 -9.88 8.12
CA PHE A 70 -11.28 -9.15 8.11
C PHE A 70 -11.15 -7.77 7.45
N LYS A 71 -12.30 -7.29 6.98
CA LYS A 71 -12.41 -6.06 6.19
C LYS A 71 -12.68 -4.84 7.06
N ILE A 72 -11.99 -3.74 6.71
CA ILE A 72 -12.29 -2.37 7.12
C ILE A 72 -12.83 -1.63 5.90
N GLY A 73 -14.12 -1.33 5.86
CA GLY A 73 -14.81 -0.76 4.71
C GLY A 73 -15.17 0.70 4.90
N GLY A 74 -14.86 1.54 3.90
CA GLY A 74 -15.17 2.97 3.84
C GLY A 74 -15.99 3.39 2.62
N LEU A 75 -16.41 2.46 1.74
CA LEU A 75 -17.09 2.77 0.48
C LEU A 75 -18.39 3.59 0.66
N GLY A 76 -19.05 3.49 1.80
CA GLY A 76 -20.26 4.24 2.11
C GLY A 76 -20.08 5.75 2.11
N ALA A 77 -18.86 6.25 2.24
CA ALA A 77 -18.53 7.69 2.18
C ALA A 77 -18.40 8.23 0.74
N GLY A 78 -18.32 7.34 -0.26
CA GLY A 78 -18.14 7.71 -1.67
C GLY A 78 -16.73 8.17 -2.02
N VAL A 79 -16.54 8.52 -3.31
CA VAL A 79 -15.19 8.84 -3.86
C VAL A 79 -14.62 10.18 -3.37
N ASN A 80 -15.45 11.08 -2.85
CA ASN A 80 -15.01 12.36 -2.30
C ASN A 80 -14.63 12.30 -0.82
N THR A 81 -14.52 11.10 -0.26
CA THR A 81 -14.10 10.90 1.13
C THR A 81 -12.75 11.53 1.43
N ASN A 82 -12.59 12.10 2.63
CA ASN A 82 -11.32 12.60 3.15
C ASN A 82 -10.86 11.80 4.38
N THR A 83 -11.15 10.50 4.40
CA THR A 83 -10.89 9.61 5.54
C THR A 83 -9.66 8.74 5.35
N SER A 84 -9.07 8.30 6.45
CA SER A 84 -8.10 7.21 6.49
C SER A 84 -8.76 5.94 7.04
N GLY A 85 -8.38 4.77 6.50
CA GLY A 85 -8.79 3.49 7.07
C GLY A 85 -8.15 3.29 8.44
N ILE A 86 -6.82 3.30 8.50
CA ILE A 86 -6.04 3.29 9.76
C ILE A 86 -5.13 4.52 9.77
N TYR A 87 -5.14 5.24 10.88
CA TYR A 87 -4.36 6.47 11.05
C TYR A 87 -3.54 6.44 12.33
N ALA A 88 -2.28 6.87 12.22
CA ALA A 88 -1.43 7.23 13.35
C ALA A 88 -0.62 8.47 13.00
N SER A 89 -0.32 9.31 14.00
CA SER A 89 0.60 10.44 13.84
C SER A 89 1.49 10.55 15.07
N TYR A 90 2.80 10.64 14.84
CA TYR A 90 3.81 10.67 15.90
C TYR A 90 3.72 9.47 16.86
N LYS A 91 3.47 8.27 16.29
CA LYS A 91 3.41 7.03 17.07
C LYS A 91 4.50 6.07 16.62
N LEU A 92 5.26 5.56 17.58
CA LEU A 92 6.37 4.65 17.34
C LEU A 92 5.91 3.19 17.36
N ASN A 93 6.59 2.34 16.58
CA ASN A 93 6.39 0.88 16.58
C ASN A 93 4.94 0.46 16.30
N ALA A 94 4.26 1.12 15.35
CA ALA A 94 2.95 0.71 14.91
C ALA A 94 3.09 -0.43 13.90
N THR A 95 2.40 -1.55 14.12
CA THR A 95 2.32 -2.68 13.18
C THR A 95 0.90 -2.83 12.65
N ILE A 96 0.74 -2.86 11.32
CA ILE A 96 -0.55 -3.08 10.66
C ILE A 96 -0.41 -4.31 9.77
N ARG A 97 -1.21 -5.34 10.06
CA ARG A 97 -1.10 -6.61 9.33
C ARG A 97 -2.43 -7.31 9.07
N ASN A 98 -2.45 -8.17 8.05
CA ASN A 98 -3.57 -9.05 7.70
C ASN A 98 -4.89 -8.29 7.54
N CYS A 99 -4.86 -7.05 7.03
CA CYS A 99 -6.03 -6.20 6.89
C CYS A 99 -6.51 -6.16 5.43
N SER A 100 -7.85 -6.22 5.23
CA SER A 100 -8.50 -5.92 3.96
C SER A 100 -9.15 -4.53 4.04
N ILE A 101 -8.52 -3.49 3.45
CA ILE A 101 -8.90 -2.08 3.64
C ILE A 101 -9.35 -1.47 2.31
N ARG A 102 -10.58 -0.94 2.25
CA ARG A 102 -11.11 -0.41 1.00
C ARG A 102 -11.99 0.83 1.16
N GLY A 103 -11.97 1.70 0.13
CA GLY A 103 -12.92 2.81 -0.01
C GLY A 103 -12.59 4.04 0.84
N PHE A 104 -11.35 4.24 1.25
CA PHE A 104 -10.89 5.43 1.94
C PHE A 104 -10.11 6.37 1.00
N ARG A 105 -9.87 7.61 1.40
CA ARG A 105 -8.91 8.46 0.71
C ARG A 105 -7.51 7.86 0.80
N THR A 106 -7.11 7.48 2.01
CA THR A 106 -5.85 6.74 2.26
C THR A 106 -6.16 5.49 3.08
N GLY A 107 -5.80 4.32 2.59
CA GLY A 107 -6.07 3.07 3.30
C GLY A 107 -5.35 3.00 4.64
N ILE A 108 -4.02 3.09 4.64
CA ILE A 108 -3.17 3.16 5.84
C ILE A 108 -2.37 4.47 5.78
N ASN A 109 -2.48 5.30 6.81
CA ASN A 109 -1.84 6.60 6.90
C ASN A 109 -1.10 6.75 8.23
N LEU A 110 0.22 6.55 8.20
CA LEU A 110 1.09 6.62 9.38
C LEU A 110 2.07 7.79 9.21
N GLY A 111 1.79 8.92 9.89
CA GLY A 111 2.59 10.14 9.81
C GLY A 111 3.62 10.22 10.94
N SER A 112 4.90 10.47 10.63
CA SER A 112 6.00 10.54 11.61
C SER A 112 6.01 9.33 12.56
N ALA A 113 5.89 8.14 11.97
CA ALA A 113 5.74 6.87 12.68
C ALA A 113 7.01 6.02 12.50
N ASP A 114 8.05 6.32 13.28
CA ASP A 114 9.30 5.58 13.19
C ASP A 114 9.12 4.11 13.62
N ALA A 115 9.90 3.23 13.00
CA ALA A 115 9.87 1.78 13.19
C ALA A 115 8.48 1.14 12.93
N ALA A 116 7.67 1.75 12.06
CA ALA A 116 6.38 1.18 11.68
C ALA A 116 6.57 -0.04 10.76
N VAL A 117 5.67 -1.02 10.89
CA VAL A 117 5.60 -2.20 10.02
C VAL A 117 4.22 -2.28 9.38
N VAL A 118 4.17 -2.33 8.05
CA VAL A 118 2.93 -2.51 7.28
C VAL A 118 3.12 -3.75 6.41
N GLN A 119 2.46 -4.85 6.77
CA GLN A 119 2.71 -6.13 6.10
C GLN A 119 1.46 -6.96 5.88
N ASP A 120 1.47 -7.77 4.82
CA ASP A 120 0.46 -8.80 4.55
C ASP A 120 -0.97 -8.21 4.44
N ASN A 121 -1.11 -6.95 3.98
CA ASN A 121 -2.39 -6.29 3.83
C ASN A 121 -2.88 -6.30 2.38
N ARG A 122 -4.20 -6.25 2.20
CA ARG A 122 -4.88 -6.04 0.93
C ARG A 122 -5.59 -4.70 0.97
N LEU A 123 -5.24 -3.80 0.05
CA LEU A 123 -5.82 -2.47 -0.04
C LEU A 123 -6.48 -2.31 -1.40
N ASP A 124 -7.72 -1.84 -1.44
CA ASP A 124 -8.52 -1.82 -2.65
C ASP A 124 -9.40 -0.55 -2.71
N GLN A 125 -9.54 0.03 -3.89
CA GLN A 125 -10.42 1.18 -4.15
C GLN A 125 -10.18 2.38 -3.21
N ASN A 126 -8.94 2.62 -2.81
CA ASN A 126 -8.59 3.83 -2.07
C ASN A 126 -8.36 4.99 -3.05
N THR A 127 -8.91 6.18 -2.75
CA THR A 127 -9.08 7.22 -3.78
C THR A 127 -7.85 8.09 -4.03
N TYR A 128 -6.86 8.06 -3.14
CA TYR A 128 -5.62 8.85 -3.25
C TYR A 128 -4.36 8.02 -3.01
N ARG A 129 -4.28 7.32 -1.88
CA ARG A 129 -3.15 6.42 -1.56
C ARG A 129 -3.64 5.11 -0.96
N GLY A 130 -3.03 4.01 -1.36
CA GLY A 130 -3.22 2.74 -0.66
C GLY A 130 -2.55 2.81 0.71
N ILE A 131 -1.22 2.98 0.72
CA ILE A 131 -0.38 3.09 1.92
C ILE A 131 0.39 4.40 1.86
N SER A 132 0.40 5.15 2.98
CA SER A 132 1.19 6.36 3.19
C SER A 132 1.90 6.25 4.53
N VAL A 133 3.23 6.15 4.53
CA VAL A 133 4.03 6.05 5.76
C VAL A 133 5.12 7.11 5.75
N SER A 134 5.21 7.89 6.82
CA SER A 134 6.33 8.80 7.07
C SER A 134 7.01 8.40 8.36
N GLY A 135 8.33 8.17 8.31
CA GLY A 135 9.12 7.76 9.48
C GLY A 135 10.36 6.97 9.07
N ASN A 136 11.32 6.89 9.97
CA ASN A 136 12.57 6.16 9.75
C ASN A 136 12.48 4.73 10.28
N GLY A 137 13.28 3.83 9.68
CA GLY A 137 13.30 2.43 10.06
C GLY A 137 11.98 1.69 9.79
N THR A 138 11.18 2.17 8.85
CA THR A 138 9.88 1.57 8.51
C THR A 138 10.05 0.42 7.53
N LEU A 139 9.18 -0.58 7.65
CA LEU A 139 9.10 -1.74 6.77
C LEU A 139 7.72 -1.85 6.14
N ILE A 140 7.65 -1.88 4.81
CA ILE A 140 6.42 -2.10 4.04
C ILE A 140 6.62 -3.32 3.17
N GLN A 141 6.01 -4.44 3.53
CA GLN A 141 6.29 -5.71 2.84
C GLN A 141 5.04 -6.55 2.59
N ARG A 142 5.05 -7.31 1.48
CA ARG A 142 4.03 -8.30 1.12
C ARG A 142 2.59 -7.74 1.11
N ASN A 143 2.43 -6.45 0.81
CA ASN A 143 1.11 -5.87 0.65
C ASN A 143 0.64 -5.97 -0.81
N GLN A 144 -0.67 -6.09 -1.01
CA GLN A 144 -1.33 -5.99 -2.30
C GLN A 144 -2.16 -4.71 -2.33
N VAL A 145 -1.85 -3.81 -3.28
CA VAL A 145 -2.56 -2.54 -3.44
C VAL A 145 -3.17 -2.49 -4.82
N ASN A 146 -4.50 -2.46 -4.88
CA ASN A 146 -5.25 -2.50 -6.13
C ASN A 146 -6.19 -1.30 -6.27
N ASP A 147 -6.50 -0.93 -7.51
CA ASP A 147 -7.57 0.02 -7.86
C ASP A 147 -7.49 1.33 -7.07
N THR A 148 -6.31 1.96 -7.04
CA THR A 148 -6.09 3.24 -6.34
C THR A 148 -6.26 4.39 -7.34
N GLY A 149 -6.98 5.48 -6.95
CA GLY A 149 -6.94 6.73 -7.69
C GLY A 149 -8.26 7.31 -8.20
N ALA A 150 -9.40 6.84 -7.74
CA ALA A 150 -10.72 7.40 -8.09
C ALA A 150 -11.10 8.67 -7.28
N GLY A 151 -10.12 9.43 -6.80
CA GLY A 151 -10.31 10.61 -5.95
C GLY A 151 -10.95 11.79 -6.65
N PRO A 152 -11.25 12.89 -5.91
CA PRO A 152 -11.84 14.08 -6.47
C PRO A 152 -10.93 14.79 -7.48
N ALA A 153 -11.51 15.62 -8.34
CA ALA A 153 -10.83 16.30 -9.44
C ALA A 153 -9.66 17.23 -9.04
N ALA A 154 -9.55 17.60 -7.77
CA ALA A 154 -8.51 18.52 -7.28
C ALA A 154 -7.17 17.86 -6.95
N ILE A 155 -7.03 16.55 -7.11
CA ILE A 155 -5.75 15.85 -6.88
C ILE A 155 -4.82 16.01 -8.08
N THR A 156 -3.52 16.14 -7.82
CA THR A 156 -2.47 16.24 -8.85
C THR A 156 -1.60 14.98 -8.94
N GLU A 157 -1.74 14.08 -7.97
CA GLU A 157 -0.99 12.83 -7.91
C GLU A 157 -1.82 11.73 -7.25
N VAL A 158 -1.48 10.48 -7.56
CA VAL A 158 -2.00 9.27 -6.93
C VAL A 158 -0.84 8.32 -6.71
N SER A 159 -0.75 7.71 -5.54
CA SER A 159 0.31 6.72 -5.25
C SER A 159 -0.29 5.47 -4.64
N ALA A 160 0.10 4.29 -5.10
CA ALA A 160 -0.29 3.07 -4.41
C ALA A 160 0.42 2.98 -3.04
N ILE A 161 1.76 3.13 -3.04
CA ILE A 161 2.57 3.15 -1.83
C ILE A 161 3.43 4.42 -1.85
N TYR A 162 3.23 5.27 -0.83
CA TYR A 162 4.00 6.47 -0.58
C TYR A 162 4.80 6.33 0.69
N THR A 163 6.08 6.69 0.65
CA THR A 163 6.92 6.74 1.85
C THR A 163 7.73 8.02 1.93
N SER A 164 8.01 8.45 3.16
CA SER A 164 8.90 9.56 3.49
C SER A 164 9.70 9.21 4.74
N GLY A 165 11.03 9.20 4.64
CA GLY A 165 11.95 8.70 5.65
C GLY A 165 12.75 7.50 5.14
N SER A 166 13.71 7.02 5.92
CA SER A 166 14.51 5.83 5.58
C SER A 166 13.67 4.56 5.72
N THR A 167 13.29 3.97 4.57
CA THR A 167 12.29 2.91 4.51
C THR A 167 12.79 1.69 3.74
N THR A 168 12.29 0.51 4.11
CA THR A 168 12.40 -0.72 3.32
C THR A 168 11.03 -1.04 2.73
N VAL A 169 10.94 -1.14 1.41
CA VAL A 169 9.73 -1.46 0.65
C VAL A 169 10.00 -2.69 -0.20
N GLU A 170 9.44 -3.83 0.19
CA GLU A 170 9.81 -5.09 -0.46
C GLU A 170 8.64 -6.06 -0.63
N ASP A 171 8.72 -6.87 -1.70
CA ASP A 171 7.77 -7.95 -1.98
C ASP A 171 6.31 -7.49 -2.07
N ASN A 172 6.06 -6.21 -2.42
CA ASN A 172 4.70 -5.69 -2.58
C ASN A 172 4.22 -5.84 -4.03
N ILE A 173 2.92 -6.00 -4.20
CA ILE A 173 2.24 -6.02 -5.49
C ILE A 173 1.31 -4.82 -5.58
N VAL A 174 1.52 -4.01 -6.61
CA VAL A 174 0.70 -2.84 -6.95
C VAL A 174 0.10 -3.05 -8.32
N GLN A 175 -1.21 -2.81 -8.46
CA GLN A 175 -1.83 -2.82 -9.78
C GLN A 175 -3.03 -1.87 -9.87
N ASN A 176 -3.32 -1.41 -11.10
CA ASN A 176 -4.42 -0.50 -11.39
C ASN A 176 -4.36 0.80 -10.58
N VAL A 177 -3.24 1.53 -10.69
CA VAL A 177 -3.15 2.90 -10.18
C VAL A 177 -3.59 3.83 -11.29
N ILE A 178 -4.81 4.34 -11.21
CA ILE A 178 -5.46 5.00 -12.34
C ILE A 178 -5.97 6.38 -11.91
N ALA A 179 -5.47 7.41 -12.56
CA ALA A 179 -5.98 8.77 -12.43
C ALA A 179 -7.33 8.91 -13.13
N SER A 180 -8.42 8.64 -12.44
CA SER A 180 -9.77 8.66 -13.01
C SER A 180 -10.38 10.06 -13.11
N ASN A 181 -9.94 10.98 -12.24
CA ASN A 181 -10.44 12.35 -12.15
C ASN A 181 -9.28 13.36 -12.10
N GLY A 182 -9.58 14.62 -12.31
CA GLY A 182 -8.58 15.69 -12.37
C GLY A 182 -7.99 15.87 -13.76
N THR A 183 -7.10 16.86 -13.90
CA THR A 183 -6.35 17.14 -15.12
C THR A 183 -4.86 17.07 -14.80
N ASN A 184 -4.08 16.39 -15.66
CA ASN A 184 -2.64 16.28 -15.49
C ASN A 184 -2.20 15.60 -14.19
N VAL A 185 -2.89 14.54 -13.81
CA VAL A 185 -2.60 13.77 -12.59
C VAL A 185 -1.52 12.74 -12.88
N SER A 186 -0.41 12.80 -12.14
CA SER A 186 0.63 11.79 -12.16
C SER A 186 0.28 10.58 -11.28
N VAL A 187 0.70 9.39 -11.69
CA VAL A 187 0.50 8.17 -10.94
C VAL A 187 1.83 7.50 -10.59
N TYR A 188 1.88 6.94 -9.40
CA TYR A 188 3.07 6.28 -8.86
C TYR A 188 2.70 4.90 -8.32
N GLY A 189 3.42 3.88 -8.75
CA GLY A 189 3.37 2.58 -8.09
C GLY A 189 3.98 2.70 -6.69
N PHE A 190 5.24 3.11 -6.64
CA PHE A 190 6.01 3.34 -5.40
C PHE A 190 6.63 4.74 -5.46
N GLN A 191 6.28 5.58 -4.49
CA GLN A 191 6.77 6.95 -4.38
C GLN A 191 7.54 7.12 -3.07
N ILE A 192 8.87 7.30 -3.16
CA ILE A 192 9.77 7.45 -2.02
C ILE A 192 10.32 8.87 -2.04
N THR A 193 10.02 9.70 -1.04
CA THR A 193 10.26 11.15 -1.11
C THR A 193 11.35 11.69 -0.21
N SER A 194 11.82 10.94 0.79
CA SER A 194 12.94 11.32 1.64
C SER A 194 13.53 10.10 2.36
N GLY A 195 14.68 10.28 3.01
CA GLY A 195 15.35 9.21 3.76
C GLY A 195 16.50 8.57 2.98
N VAL A 196 17.72 8.88 3.36
CA VAL A 196 18.93 8.30 2.77
C VAL A 196 19.01 6.81 3.09
N GLY A 197 19.37 6.00 2.08
CA GLY A 197 19.55 4.56 2.23
C GLY A 197 18.25 3.75 2.21
N SER A 198 17.15 4.31 1.70
CA SER A 198 15.92 3.54 1.49
C SER A 198 16.18 2.38 0.52
N SER A 199 15.53 1.22 0.78
CA SER A 199 15.58 0.04 -0.07
C SER A 199 14.21 -0.22 -0.70
N VAL A 200 14.20 -0.43 -2.03
CA VAL A 200 12.99 -0.79 -2.79
C VAL A 200 13.30 -2.05 -3.58
N SER A 201 12.82 -3.20 -3.13
CA SER A 201 13.26 -4.47 -3.69
C SER A 201 12.14 -5.47 -3.94
N ARG A 202 12.28 -6.24 -5.04
CA ARG A 202 11.39 -7.35 -5.41
C ARG A 202 9.90 -6.98 -5.50
N ASN A 203 9.59 -5.69 -5.72
CA ASN A 203 8.23 -5.24 -5.87
C ASN A 203 7.73 -5.42 -7.31
N ILE A 204 6.43 -5.52 -7.46
CA ILE A 204 5.74 -5.58 -8.75
C ILE A 204 4.78 -4.41 -8.86
N ALA A 205 4.86 -3.63 -9.97
CA ALA A 205 3.85 -2.63 -10.31
C ALA A 205 3.32 -2.87 -11.71
N ARG A 206 1.98 -2.79 -11.88
CA ARG A 206 1.31 -3.02 -13.17
C ARG A 206 0.18 -2.04 -13.39
N ASN A 207 -0.07 -1.72 -14.66
CA ASN A 207 -1.20 -0.89 -15.08
C ASN A 207 -1.29 0.44 -14.31
N LEU A 208 -0.32 1.31 -14.57
CA LEU A 208 -0.24 2.66 -14.02
C LEU A 208 -0.69 3.63 -15.11
N VAL A 209 -1.81 4.32 -14.91
CA VAL A 209 -2.45 5.15 -15.94
C VAL A 209 -2.63 6.57 -15.43
N ALA A 210 -1.73 7.46 -15.82
CA ALA A 210 -1.85 8.90 -15.61
C ALA A 210 -2.86 9.51 -16.59
N ASN A 211 -3.31 10.74 -16.33
CA ASN A 211 -4.14 11.47 -17.27
C ASN A 211 -3.52 12.81 -17.69
N GLY A 212 -3.98 13.33 -18.83
CA GLY A 212 -3.51 14.59 -19.39
C GLY A 212 -1.99 14.56 -19.63
N THR A 213 -1.27 15.55 -19.11
CA THR A 213 0.21 15.64 -19.17
C THR A 213 0.90 14.99 -17.97
N GLY A 214 0.15 14.34 -17.06
CA GLY A 214 0.70 13.60 -15.93
C GLY A 214 1.54 12.42 -16.39
N GLY A 215 2.56 12.06 -15.61
CA GLY A 215 3.44 10.92 -15.87
C GLY A 215 3.05 9.67 -15.10
N SER A 216 3.27 8.51 -15.70
CA SER A 216 3.18 7.21 -15.02
C SER A 216 4.57 6.79 -14.54
N TYR A 217 4.72 6.55 -13.24
CA TYR A 217 5.99 6.18 -12.63
C TYR A 217 5.87 4.84 -11.91
N GLY A 218 6.68 3.86 -12.31
CA GLY A 218 6.73 2.57 -11.62
C GLY A 218 7.28 2.74 -10.21
N ILE A 219 8.53 3.20 -10.14
CA ILE A 219 9.22 3.57 -8.89
C ILE A 219 9.76 4.99 -9.07
N TYR A 220 9.46 5.85 -8.13
CA TYR A 220 9.95 7.23 -8.09
C TYR A 220 10.68 7.51 -6.79
N THR A 221 11.90 8.02 -6.88
CA THR A 221 12.64 8.52 -5.72
C THR A 221 12.95 10.00 -5.92
N SER A 222 12.72 10.83 -4.89
CA SER A 222 12.93 12.27 -4.97
C SER A 222 14.38 12.67 -4.63
N ASN A 223 14.66 13.95 -4.74
CA ASN A 223 15.98 14.55 -4.57
C ASN A 223 16.70 14.15 -3.27
N GLY A 224 17.99 13.87 -3.36
CA GLY A 224 18.85 13.59 -2.23
C GLY A 224 18.76 12.18 -1.64
N LEU A 225 17.86 11.36 -2.17
CA LEU A 225 17.73 9.95 -1.76
C LEU A 225 18.79 9.10 -2.47
N LYS A 226 19.66 8.49 -1.70
CA LYS A 226 20.52 7.40 -2.20
C LYS A 226 19.80 6.07 -1.96
N ALA A 227 18.72 5.82 -2.73
CA ALA A 227 17.93 4.61 -2.61
C ALA A 227 18.58 3.44 -3.35
N PHE A 228 18.42 2.24 -2.83
CA PHE A 228 18.78 0.98 -3.49
C PHE A 228 17.52 0.36 -4.11
N ILE A 229 17.47 0.29 -5.44
CA ILE A 229 16.30 -0.18 -6.20
C ILE A 229 16.69 -1.47 -6.91
N THR A 230 16.27 -2.63 -6.40
CA THR A 230 16.82 -3.92 -6.85
C THR A 230 15.74 -4.97 -7.11
N GLY A 231 15.82 -5.64 -8.27
CA GLY A 231 15.00 -6.82 -8.58
C GLY A 231 13.50 -6.53 -8.73
N ASN A 232 13.11 -5.28 -9.02
CA ASN A 232 11.71 -4.92 -9.19
C ASN A 232 11.23 -5.18 -10.62
N ARG A 233 9.93 -5.41 -10.77
CA ARG A 233 9.25 -5.58 -12.05
C ARG A 233 8.13 -4.56 -12.20
N VAL A 234 8.27 -3.66 -13.17
CA VAL A 234 7.28 -2.61 -13.42
C VAL A 234 6.84 -2.65 -14.88
N ALA A 235 5.52 -2.70 -15.12
CA ALA A 235 4.97 -2.83 -16.45
C ALA A 235 3.71 -1.97 -16.65
N VAL A 236 3.63 -1.32 -17.80
CA VAL A 236 2.45 -0.56 -18.23
C VAL A 236 2.11 -0.93 -19.66
N THR A 237 0.87 -0.67 -20.08
CA THR A 237 0.43 -0.83 -21.47
C THR A 237 0.55 0.48 -22.24
N ASN A 238 0.77 1.61 -21.57
CA ASN A 238 0.81 2.93 -22.16
C ASN A 238 2.22 3.52 -22.05
N ALA A 239 2.80 3.95 -23.17
CA ALA A 239 4.19 4.39 -23.29
C ALA A 239 4.54 5.71 -22.56
N ASN A 240 3.58 6.43 -21.98
CA ASN A 240 3.86 7.69 -21.28
C ASN A 240 4.35 7.43 -19.85
N GLY A 241 5.62 7.75 -19.58
CA GLY A 241 6.15 7.70 -18.22
C GLY A 241 7.53 7.07 -18.11
N ILE A 242 7.95 6.84 -16.89
CA ILE A 242 9.29 6.33 -16.55
C ILE A 242 9.12 5.12 -15.62
N GLY A 243 9.75 4.00 -15.99
CA GLY A 243 9.71 2.78 -15.18
C GLY A 243 10.31 2.99 -13.80
N ILE A 244 11.58 3.46 -13.76
CA ILE A 244 12.29 3.81 -12.52
C ILE A 244 12.88 5.21 -12.69
N ARG A 245 12.45 6.14 -11.85
CA ARG A 245 12.93 7.52 -11.82
C ARG A 245 13.64 7.84 -10.52
N CYS A 246 14.93 8.22 -10.64
CA CYS A 246 15.72 8.75 -9.54
C CYS A 246 15.87 10.26 -9.73
N ASN A 247 14.86 11.04 -9.35
CA ASN A 247 14.82 12.47 -9.58
C ASN A 247 15.96 13.20 -8.84
N ALA A 248 17.10 13.40 -9.52
CA ALA A 248 18.35 13.96 -8.99
C ALA A 248 18.82 13.33 -7.66
N SER A 249 18.48 12.05 -7.43
CA SER A 249 18.71 11.38 -6.14
C SER A 249 19.96 10.49 -6.13
N ASN A 250 20.57 10.23 -7.30
CA ASN A 250 21.69 9.30 -7.42
C ASN A 250 21.41 7.93 -6.77
N GLY A 251 20.18 7.43 -6.90
CA GLY A 251 19.82 6.09 -6.46
C GLY A 251 20.47 5.02 -7.32
N SER A 252 20.81 3.88 -6.75
CA SER A 252 21.33 2.71 -7.45
C SER A 252 20.18 1.85 -7.96
N ALA A 253 20.19 1.48 -9.25
CA ALA A 253 19.23 0.60 -9.87
C ALA A 253 19.93 -0.65 -10.41
N LYS A 254 19.53 -1.83 -9.92
CA LYS A 254 20.15 -3.11 -10.28
C LYS A 254 19.10 -4.22 -10.47
N ASP A 255 19.30 -5.05 -11.49
CA ASP A 255 18.49 -6.26 -11.74
C ASP A 255 16.98 -5.98 -11.85
N ASN A 256 16.57 -4.79 -12.31
CA ASN A 256 15.17 -4.43 -12.49
C ASN A 256 14.70 -4.72 -13.92
N ILE A 257 13.40 -4.99 -14.06
CA ILE A 257 12.73 -5.17 -15.35
C ILE A 257 11.65 -4.09 -15.49
N THR A 258 11.75 -3.29 -16.57
CA THR A 258 10.74 -2.29 -16.93
C THR A 258 10.17 -2.62 -18.30
N TRP A 259 8.84 -2.50 -18.46
CA TRP A 259 8.15 -2.79 -19.71
C TRP A 259 7.10 -1.73 -20.04
N GLY A 260 7.09 -1.26 -21.31
CA GLY A 260 6.06 -0.37 -21.86
C GLY A 260 6.15 1.10 -21.47
N PHE A 261 7.23 1.53 -20.84
CA PHE A 261 7.50 2.93 -20.52
C PHE A 261 8.27 3.62 -21.64
N SER A 262 8.05 4.93 -21.83
CA SER A 262 8.86 5.74 -22.75
C SER A 262 10.34 5.80 -22.33
N THR A 263 10.60 5.70 -21.03
CA THR A 263 11.94 5.56 -20.45
C THR A 263 11.90 4.46 -19.41
N GLY A 264 12.68 3.39 -19.59
CA GLY A 264 12.72 2.30 -18.64
C GLY A 264 13.34 2.73 -17.31
N ILE A 265 14.59 3.19 -17.35
CA ILE A 265 15.33 3.73 -16.20
C ILE A 265 15.85 5.12 -16.54
N ASP A 266 15.53 6.09 -15.70
CA ASP A 266 15.96 7.48 -15.83
C ASP A 266 17.47 7.61 -15.66
N SER A 267 18.08 8.51 -16.43
CA SER A 267 19.51 8.84 -16.34
C SER A 267 19.96 9.42 -14.99
N GLY A 268 19.02 9.84 -14.14
CA GLY A 268 19.28 10.22 -12.75
C GLY A 268 19.58 9.04 -11.82
N CYS A 269 19.38 7.79 -12.28
CA CYS A 269 19.76 6.59 -11.54
C CYS A 269 21.16 6.12 -11.94
N TYR A 270 21.99 5.68 -11.00
CA TYR A 270 23.14 4.85 -11.31
C TYR A 270 22.67 3.48 -11.76
N ASN A 271 23.03 3.09 -12.98
CA ASN A 271 22.72 1.77 -13.51
C ASN A 271 23.84 0.79 -13.10
N ASP A 272 23.61 0.02 -12.04
CA ASP A 272 24.58 -0.93 -11.49
C ASP A 272 24.51 -2.32 -12.16
N GLY A 273 23.88 -2.41 -13.33
CA GLY A 273 23.82 -3.59 -14.18
C GLY A 273 22.61 -4.49 -13.94
N GLY A 274 22.42 -5.48 -14.83
CA GLY A 274 21.32 -6.44 -14.78
C GLY A 274 19.92 -5.87 -15.07
N ASN A 275 19.80 -4.56 -15.34
CA ASN A 275 18.53 -3.94 -15.67
C ASN A 275 18.13 -4.20 -17.12
N THR A 276 16.85 -4.51 -17.37
CA THR A 276 16.29 -4.66 -18.71
C THR A 276 15.08 -3.75 -18.91
N SER A 277 14.99 -3.14 -20.10
CA SER A 277 13.88 -2.26 -20.49
C SER A 277 13.37 -2.67 -21.87
N HIS A 278 12.04 -2.81 -21.99
CA HIS A 278 11.37 -3.25 -23.22
C HIS A 278 10.25 -2.31 -23.61
#